data_6833800f555780fed11a873b3d82cffa
#
_entry.id   6833800f555780fed11a873b3d82cffa
#
_cell.length_a   1.000
_cell.length_b   1.000
_cell.length_c   1.000
_cell.angle_alpha   90.00
_cell.angle_beta   90.00
_cell.angle_gamma   90.00
#
_symmetry.space_group_name_H-M   'P 1'
#
loop_
_entity.id
_entity.type
_entity.pdbx_description
1 polymer ?
#
loop_
_entity_poly.entity_id
_entity_poly.type
_entity_poly.pdbx_seq_one_letter_code
_entity_poly.pdbx_strand_id
1 'polypeptide(L)'
;SCGGSQNENLNLTLSKDALFDKVKGAWAGQVIGCTYGGPTEFRYLSTMIPDSIVMPWGPGEIKKWFDGGGGLYDDVYVDLTFIETMERCGLDTPADSFAVDFLAKEYPLCHANQQARYNLLHGLSARESGYWKNNPHANCLDFQIEADFAGIVTPGMVNSAVDICDRAGHIMACGDGWYGGVYVAAMYSLAYVSNDVNFIVTEALKSVPAESKFHECMSDVICWHQQYPTDWKKCWQEIENKWGTADIACPD
;
A
#
# COMPACT_ATOMS: atom_id res chain seq x y z
N SER A 1 -8.31 25.41 7.69
CA SER A 1 -7.85 24.42 8.67
C SER A 1 -8.96 23.41 8.92
N CYS A 2 -8.88 22.27 8.25
CA CYS A 2 -9.74 21.11 8.47
C CYS A 2 -9.10 20.26 9.58
N GLY A 3 -9.38 20.55 10.81
CA GLY A 3 -8.78 19.84 11.93
C GLY A 3 -9.74 19.76 13.10
N GLY A 4 -10.49 18.68 13.17
CA GLY A 4 -11.27 18.27 14.34
C GLY A 4 -10.94 16.83 14.67
N SER A 5 -9.82 16.58 15.33
CA SER A 5 -9.54 15.30 15.95
C SER A 5 -10.57 15.11 17.07
N GLN A 6 -11.57 14.26 16.84
CA GLN A 6 -12.35 13.72 17.94
C GLN A 6 -11.46 12.72 18.67
N ASN A 7 -11.37 12.83 19.99
CA ASN A 7 -10.73 11.82 20.84
C ASN A 7 -11.53 10.52 20.74
N GLU A 8 -11.12 9.62 19.88
CA GLU A 8 -11.70 8.29 19.80
C GLU A 8 -11.18 7.43 20.97
N ASN A 9 -12.06 6.62 21.56
CA ASN A 9 -11.65 5.61 22.52
C ASN A 9 -11.02 4.43 21.78
N LEU A 10 -9.69 4.37 21.77
CA LEU A 10 -8.95 3.28 21.15
C LEU A 10 -9.09 1.97 21.95
N ASN A 11 -9.26 0.86 21.25
CA ASN A 11 -9.21 -0.47 21.85
C ASN A 11 -7.76 -0.87 22.12
N LEU A 12 -7.31 -0.70 23.34
CA LEU A 12 -5.93 -1.03 23.75
C LEU A 12 -5.74 -2.51 24.12
N THR A 13 -6.80 -3.31 24.08
CA THR A 13 -6.77 -4.73 24.39
C THR A 13 -7.63 -5.48 23.38
N LEU A 14 -7.04 -6.47 22.70
CA LEU A 14 -7.72 -7.36 21.78
C LEU A 14 -7.70 -8.79 22.33
N SER A 15 -8.82 -9.52 22.22
CA SER A 15 -8.82 -10.97 22.40
C SER A 15 -8.05 -11.64 21.24
N LYS A 16 -7.56 -12.85 21.48
CA LYS A 16 -6.91 -13.65 20.42
C LYS A 16 -7.83 -13.87 19.21
N ASP A 17 -9.12 -14.10 19.47
CA ASP A 17 -10.11 -14.33 18.40
C ASP A 17 -10.33 -13.07 17.59
N ALA A 18 -10.43 -11.90 18.22
CA ALA A 18 -10.55 -10.62 17.53
C ALA A 18 -9.29 -10.28 16.73
N LEU A 19 -8.10 -10.55 17.28
CA LEU A 19 -6.84 -10.38 16.56
C LEU A 19 -6.78 -11.28 15.32
N PHE A 20 -7.13 -12.57 15.47
CA PHE A 20 -7.11 -13.53 14.38
C PHE A 20 -8.13 -13.18 13.28
N ASP A 21 -9.32 -12.69 13.67
CA ASP A 21 -10.34 -12.24 12.74
C ASP A 21 -9.87 -11.02 11.93
N LYS A 22 -9.25 -10.04 12.59
CA LYS A 22 -8.68 -8.85 11.91
C LYS A 22 -7.54 -9.22 10.95
N VAL A 23 -6.64 -10.13 11.33
CA VAL A 23 -5.58 -10.64 10.43
C VAL A 23 -6.18 -11.31 9.20
N LYS A 24 -7.18 -12.19 9.37
CA LYS A 24 -7.89 -12.79 8.25
C LYS A 24 -8.58 -11.75 7.37
N GLY A 25 -9.22 -10.76 7.99
CA GLY A 25 -9.88 -9.66 7.30
C GLY A 25 -8.90 -8.84 6.46
N ALA A 26 -7.71 -8.58 6.97
CA ALA A 26 -6.65 -7.86 6.26
C ALA A 26 -6.23 -8.59 4.99
N TRP A 27 -5.82 -9.86 5.10
CA TRP A 27 -5.45 -10.67 3.94
C TRP A 27 -6.61 -10.90 2.95
N ALA A 28 -7.83 -11.12 3.46
CA ALA A 28 -9.00 -11.25 2.61
C ALA A 28 -9.29 -9.96 1.85
N GLY A 29 -9.15 -8.81 2.51
CA GLY A 29 -9.35 -7.49 1.90
C GLY A 29 -8.38 -7.23 0.76
N GLN A 30 -7.10 -7.53 0.94
CA GLN A 30 -6.07 -7.40 -0.08
C GLN A 30 -6.39 -8.29 -1.30
N VAL A 31 -6.64 -9.58 -1.09
CA VAL A 31 -6.97 -10.51 -2.19
C VAL A 31 -8.27 -10.10 -2.92
N ILE A 32 -9.27 -9.62 -2.19
CA ILE A 32 -10.52 -9.11 -2.78
C ILE A 32 -10.23 -7.87 -3.62
N GLY A 33 -9.42 -6.94 -3.11
CA GLY A 33 -9.03 -5.72 -3.81
C GLY A 33 -8.35 -6.01 -5.15
N CYS A 34 -7.30 -6.84 -5.14
CA CYS A 34 -6.59 -7.27 -6.35
C CYS A 34 -7.54 -7.93 -7.36
N THR A 35 -8.36 -8.89 -6.89
CA THR A 35 -9.29 -9.64 -7.77
C THR A 35 -10.37 -8.75 -8.38
N TYR A 36 -10.91 -7.79 -7.61
CA TYR A 36 -11.97 -6.90 -8.07
C TYR A 36 -11.45 -5.78 -8.97
N GLY A 37 -10.27 -5.22 -8.65
CA GLY A 37 -9.65 -4.13 -9.40
C GLY A 37 -8.96 -4.58 -10.69
N GLY A 38 -8.28 -5.72 -10.67
CA GLY A 38 -7.45 -6.20 -11.75
C GLY A 38 -8.12 -6.23 -13.15
N PRO A 39 -9.39 -6.66 -13.32
CA PRO A 39 -10.05 -6.65 -14.62
C PRO A 39 -10.17 -5.28 -15.28
N THR A 40 -10.06 -4.20 -14.52
CA THR A 40 -10.18 -2.82 -15.01
C THR A 40 -8.86 -2.05 -14.96
N GLU A 41 -7.83 -2.64 -14.43
CA GLU A 41 -6.50 -2.03 -14.37
C GLU A 41 -6.06 -1.53 -15.75
N PHE A 42 -5.53 -0.31 -15.80
CA PHE A 42 -5.11 0.40 -17.03
C PHE A 42 -6.19 0.61 -18.12
N ARG A 43 -7.47 0.32 -17.85
CA ARG A 43 -8.53 0.47 -18.87
C ARG A 43 -9.28 1.79 -18.80
N TYR A 44 -9.25 2.47 -17.65
CA TYR A 44 -9.99 3.72 -17.40
C TYR A 44 -9.06 4.81 -16.87
N LEU A 45 -7.99 5.07 -17.62
CA LEU A 45 -7.00 6.08 -17.25
C LEU A 45 -7.62 7.49 -17.37
N SER A 46 -7.40 8.32 -16.35
CA SER A 46 -7.91 9.71 -16.25
C SER A 46 -9.43 9.84 -16.43
N THR A 47 -10.18 8.76 -16.17
CA THR A 47 -11.64 8.77 -16.23
C THR A 47 -12.25 7.80 -15.22
N MET A 48 -13.50 8.00 -14.86
CA MET A 48 -14.25 7.05 -14.03
C MET A 48 -14.76 5.87 -14.85
N ILE A 49 -14.84 4.70 -14.22
CA ILE A 49 -15.57 3.57 -14.78
C ILE A 49 -17.05 3.97 -14.89
N PRO A 50 -17.67 3.89 -16.09
CA PRO A 50 -19.09 4.21 -16.23
C PRO A 50 -19.98 3.33 -15.34
N ASP A 51 -21.00 3.92 -14.73
CA ASP A 51 -21.95 3.20 -13.85
C ASP A 51 -22.69 2.06 -14.57
N SER A 52 -22.71 2.06 -15.90
CA SER A 52 -23.28 0.97 -16.72
C SER A 52 -22.41 -0.27 -16.79
N ILE A 53 -21.14 -0.17 -16.40
CA ILE A 53 -20.21 -1.31 -16.35
C ILE A 53 -20.39 -2.02 -15.01
N VAL A 54 -20.89 -3.24 -15.09
CA VAL A 54 -21.02 -4.10 -13.91
C VAL A 54 -19.78 -4.99 -13.82
N MET A 55 -19.02 -4.83 -12.73
CA MET A 55 -17.90 -5.72 -12.47
C MET A 55 -18.40 -7.11 -12.12
N PRO A 56 -17.94 -8.16 -12.81
CA PRO A 56 -18.31 -9.52 -12.48
C PRO A 56 -17.76 -9.87 -11.09
N TRP A 57 -18.65 -10.20 -10.16
CA TRP A 57 -18.27 -10.61 -8.82
C TRP A 57 -19.22 -11.71 -8.32
N GLY A 58 -18.63 -12.79 -7.83
CA GLY A 58 -19.41 -13.90 -7.29
C GLY A 58 -18.55 -15.09 -6.85
N PRO A 59 -19.17 -16.19 -6.46
CA PRO A 59 -18.46 -17.41 -6.08
C PRO A 59 -17.51 -17.89 -7.19
N GLY A 60 -16.23 -18.06 -6.83
CA GLY A 60 -15.22 -18.57 -7.76
C GLY A 60 -14.40 -17.50 -8.51
N GLU A 61 -14.74 -16.21 -8.44
CA GLU A 61 -13.97 -15.16 -9.12
C GLU A 61 -12.52 -15.12 -8.64
N ILE A 62 -12.26 -15.17 -7.33
CA ILE A 62 -10.90 -15.23 -6.78
C ILE A 62 -10.12 -16.41 -7.38
N LYS A 63 -10.73 -17.63 -7.35
CA LYS A 63 -10.07 -18.82 -7.89
C LYS A 63 -9.77 -18.69 -9.39
N LYS A 64 -10.70 -18.18 -10.16
CA LYS A 64 -10.58 -17.98 -11.62
C LYS A 64 -9.38 -17.07 -11.96
N TRP A 65 -9.24 -15.96 -11.25
CA TRP A 65 -8.15 -15.01 -11.48
C TRP A 65 -6.82 -15.51 -10.92
N PHE A 66 -6.85 -16.21 -9.79
CA PHE A 66 -5.66 -16.83 -9.21
C PHE A 66 -5.09 -17.94 -10.11
N ASP A 67 -5.94 -18.76 -10.70
CA ASP A 67 -5.52 -19.82 -11.64
C ASP A 67 -5.13 -19.28 -13.03
N GLY A 68 -5.63 -18.11 -13.40
CA GLY A 68 -5.55 -17.60 -14.79
C GLY A 68 -4.41 -16.64 -15.07
N GLY A 69 -3.71 -16.10 -14.08
CA GLY A 69 -2.73 -15.08 -14.38
C GLY A 69 -1.72 -14.80 -13.28
N GLY A 70 -0.45 -15.08 -13.55
CA GLY A 70 0.63 -14.50 -12.78
C GLY A 70 0.68 -12.99 -13.00
N GLY A 71 0.93 -12.22 -11.95
CA GLY A 71 1.13 -10.78 -12.01
C GLY A 71 -0.02 -9.93 -11.46
N LEU A 72 -1.23 -10.47 -11.36
CA LEU A 72 -2.36 -9.76 -10.78
C LEU A 72 -2.27 -9.64 -9.24
N TYR A 73 -1.49 -10.45 -8.59
CA TYR A 73 -1.39 -10.56 -7.13
C TYR A 73 0.02 -10.22 -6.63
N ASP A 74 0.70 -9.27 -7.27
CA ASP A 74 2.00 -8.77 -6.82
C ASP A 74 1.94 -8.21 -5.41
N ASP A 75 0.92 -7.46 -5.05
CA ASP A 75 0.62 -7.06 -3.67
C ASP A 75 0.77 -8.25 -2.70
N VAL A 76 0.11 -9.36 -3.02
CA VAL A 76 0.03 -10.53 -2.13
C VAL A 76 1.34 -11.31 -2.06
N TYR A 77 1.97 -11.62 -3.20
CA TYR A 77 3.14 -12.50 -3.16
C TYR A 77 4.42 -11.77 -2.71
N VAL A 78 4.52 -10.46 -2.89
CA VAL A 78 5.64 -9.69 -2.33
C VAL A 78 5.48 -9.57 -0.81
N ASP A 79 4.29 -9.22 -0.33
CA ASP A 79 3.98 -9.19 1.11
C ASP A 79 4.26 -10.55 1.78
N LEU A 80 3.82 -11.65 1.17
CA LEU A 80 4.09 -12.99 1.70
C LEU A 80 5.59 -13.32 1.73
N THR A 81 6.37 -12.84 0.75
CA THR A 81 7.82 -12.98 0.75
C THR A 81 8.44 -12.30 1.96
N PHE A 82 8.00 -11.09 2.27
CA PHE A 82 8.51 -10.35 3.43
C PHE A 82 8.07 -10.98 4.75
N ILE A 83 6.85 -11.52 4.84
CA ILE A 83 6.41 -12.29 6.01
C ILE A 83 7.27 -13.55 6.21
N GLU A 84 7.52 -14.34 5.15
CA GLU A 84 8.40 -15.53 5.23
C GLU A 84 9.80 -15.13 5.72
N THR A 85 10.34 -14.00 5.26
CA THR A 85 11.62 -13.49 5.73
C THR A 85 11.59 -13.17 7.23
N MET A 86 10.52 -12.51 7.69
CA MET A 86 10.35 -12.19 9.12
C MET A 86 10.11 -13.42 9.99
N GLU A 87 9.39 -14.43 9.50
CA GLU A 87 9.25 -15.71 10.21
C GLU A 87 10.60 -16.37 10.46
N ARG A 88 11.50 -16.29 9.52
CA ARG A 88 12.84 -16.86 9.61
C ARG A 88 13.81 -16.00 10.44
N CYS A 89 13.77 -14.70 10.29
CA CYS A 89 14.77 -13.77 10.86
C CYS A 89 14.28 -13.02 12.12
N GLY A 90 12.98 -13.06 12.43
CA GLY A 90 12.36 -12.33 13.54
C GLY A 90 11.92 -10.91 13.15
N LEU A 91 11.35 -10.20 14.13
CA LEU A 91 10.78 -8.85 13.91
C LEU A 91 11.85 -7.79 13.55
N ASP A 92 13.09 -8.01 13.95
CA ASP A 92 14.23 -7.12 13.65
C ASP A 92 14.94 -7.51 12.36
N THR A 93 14.24 -8.17 11.43
CA THR A 93 14.78 -8.58 10.12
C THR A 93 15.55 -7.44 9.45
N PRO A 94 16.85 -7.64 9.10
CA PRO A 94 17.63 -6.63 8.41
C PRO A 94 17.17 -6.40 6.97
N ALA A 95 17.40 -5.20 6.43
CA ALA A 95 17.07 -4.85 5.05
C ALA A 95 17.66 -5.84 4.02
N ASP A 96 18.90 -6.24 4.22
CA ASP A 96 19.57 -7.19 3.32
C ASP A 96 18.92 -8.58 3.30
N SER A 97 18.29 -9.01 4.42
CA SER A 97 17.55 -10.28 4.45
C SER A 97 16.27 -10.21 3.62
N PHE A 98 15.55 -9.11 3.68
CA PHE A 98 14.40 -8.85 2.80
C PHE A 98 14.83 -8.83 1.33
N ALA A 99 15.93 -8.13 1.01
CA ALA A 99 16.44 -8.04 -0.35
C ALA A 99 16.88 -9.39 -0.92
N VAL A 100 17.53 -10.24 -0.12
CA VAL A 100 17.95 -11.59 -0.53
C VAL A 100 16.74 -12.46 -0.88
N ASP A 101 15.71 -12.47 -0.05
CA ASP A 101 14.52 -13.28 -0.31
C ASP A 101 13.70 -12.71 -1.49
N PHE A 102 13.57 -11.39 -1.59
CA PHE A 102 12.95 -10.74 -2.74
C PHE A 102 13.67 -11.09 -4.06
N LEU A 103 15.00 -11.09 -4.05
CA LEU A 103 15.81 -11.45 -5.20
C LEU A 103 15.66 -12.93 -5.60
N ALA A 104 15.47 -13.81 -4.61
CA ALA A 104 15.39 -15.26 -4.83
C ALA A 104 14.04 -15.71 -5.44
N LYS A 105 13.01 -14.87 -5.42
CA LYS A 105 11.70 -15.24 -5.96
C LYS A 105 11.63 -15.05 -7.48
N GLU A 106 10.88 -15.93 -8.15
CA GLU A 106 10.78 -15.97 -9.63
C GLU A 106 9.46 -15.39 -10.17
N TYR A 107 8.62 -14.80 -9.32
CA TYR A 107 7.38 -14.19 -9.77
C TYR A 107 7.63 -12.95 -10.67
N PRO A 108 6.70 -12.62 -11.58
CA PRO A 108 6.80 -11.42 -12.42
C PRO A 108 6.90 -10.16 -11.58
N LEU A 109 7.70 -9.22 -12.03
CA LEU A 109 7.84 -7.89 -11.43
C LEU A 109 7.76 -6.82 -12.52
N CYS A 110 7.22 -5.66 -12.14
CA CYS A 110 7.11 -4.48 -13.00
C CYS A 110 7.79 -3.27 -12.33
N HIS A 111 7.97 -2.21 -13.10
CA HIS A 111 8.39 -0.89 -12.64
C HIS A 111 9.52 -0.89 -11.57
N ALA A 112 9.27 -0.31 -10.40
CA ALA A 112 10.27 -0.17 -9.35
C ALA A 112 10.77 -1.51 -8.83
N ASN A 113 9.91 -2.51 -8.73
CA ASN A 113 10.26 -3.86 -8.31
C ASN A 113 11.19 -4.56 -9.31
N GLN A 114 10.92 -4.43 -10.60
CA GLN A 114 11.77 -5.01 -11.65
C GLN A 114 13.15 -4.33 -11.66
N GLN A 115 13.20 -3.01 -11.53
CA GLN A 115 14.45 -2.27 -11.42
C GLN A 115 15.21 -2.63 -10.14
N ALA A 116 14.51 -2.79 -9.03
CA ALA A 116 15.11 -3.23 -7.76
C ALA A 116 15.80 -4.59 -7.91
N ARG A 117 15.11 -5.58 -8.52
CA ARG A 117 15.71 -6.89 -8.80
C ARG A 117 16.96 -6.77 -9.67
N TYR A 118 16.91 -5.95 -10.72
CA TYR A 118 18.07 -5.67 -11.57
C TYR A 118 19.24 -5.09 -10.76
N ASN A 119 18.97 -4.07 -9.94
CA ASN A 119 19.97 -3.40 -9.12
C ASN A 119 20.65 -4.36 -8.12
N LEU A 120 19.87 -5.17 -7.42
CA LEU A 120 20.36 -6.18 -6.49
C LEU A 120 21.23 -7.23 -7.19
N LEU A 121 20.83 -7.70 -8.37
CA LEU A 121 21.62 -8.63 -9.20
C LEU A 121 22.96 -8.03 -9.62
N HIS A 122 23.06 -6.70 -9.72
CA HIS A 122 24.29 -5.98 -10.06
C HIS A 122 25.07 -5.50 -8.83
N GLY A 123 24.70 -5.96 -7.64
CA GLY A 123 25.48 -5.78 -6.42
C GLY A 123 25.20 -4.50 -5.63
N LEU A 124 24.10 -3.78 -5.94
CA LEU A 124 23.66 -2.69 -5.09
C LEU A 124 23.09 -3.25 -3.78
N SER A 125 23.27 -2.53 -2.67
CA SER A 125 22.65 -2.87 -1.40
C SER A 125 21.14 -2.64 -1.43
N ALA A 126 20.41 -3.21 -0.48
CA ALA A 126 18.96 -3.06 -0.35
C ALA A 126 18.50 -1.60 -0.46
N ARG A 127 19.13 -0.71 0.31
CA ARG A 127 18.77 0.73 0.35
C ARG A 127 19.19 1.50 -0.91
N GLU A 128 20.30 1.12 -1.54
CA GLU A 128 20.75 1.74 -2.80
C GLU A 128 19.86 1.34 -3.96
N SER A 129 19.28 0.15 -3.91
CA SER A 129 18.43 -0.41 -4.97
C SER A 129 17.17 0.43 -5.23
N GLY A 130 16.50 0.89 -4.17
CA GLY A 130 15.31 1.76 -4.28
C GLY A 130 15.61 3.26 -4.30
N TYR A 131 16.90 3.66 -4.26
CA TYR A 131 17.22 5.07 -4.28
C TYR A 131 16.99 5.69 -5.66
N TRP A 132 16.39 6.87 -5.73
CA TRP A 132 15.96 7.51 -6.98
C TRP A 132 17.03 7.64 -8.07
N LYS A 133 18.31 7.69 -7.71
CA LYS A 133 19.42 7.72 -8.70
C LYS A 133 19.65 6.38 -9.39
N ASN A 134 19.26 5.30 -8.76
CA ASN A 134 19.47 3.94 -9.24
C ASN A 134 18.16 3.27 -9.72
N ASN A 135 17.01 3.84 -9.31
CA ASN A 135 15.70 3.34 -9.66
C ASN A 135 14.83 4.49 -10.15
N PRO A 136 14.64 4.63 -11.48
CA PRO A 136 13.82 5.70 -12.06
C PRO A 136 12.35 5.61 -11.65
N HIS A 137 11.91 4.45 -11.16
CA HIS A 137 10.55 4.19 -10.69
C HIS A 137 10.40 4.26 -9.17
N ALA A 138 11.39 4.79 -8.44
CA ALA A 138 11.38 4.82 -6.98
C ALA A 138 10.19 5.57 -6.35
N ASN A 139 9.53 6.45 -7.11
CA ASN A 139 8.31 7.15 -6.71
C ASN A 139 7.02 6.49 -7.20
N CYS A 140 7.10 5.33 -7.89
CA CYS A 140 5.93 4.57 -8.29
C CYS A 140 5.22 3.93 -7.08
N LEU A 141 4.05 3.37 -7.33
CA LEU A 141 3.16 2.83 -6.31
C LEU A 141 3.59 1.47 -5.72
N ASP A 142 4.65 0.84 -6.24
CA ASP A 142 5.02 -0.54 -5.90
C ASP A 142 5.06 -0.80 -4.38
N PHE A 143 5.79 0.00 -3.62
CA PHE A 143 5.81 -0.21 -2.16
C PHE A 143 4.50 0.15 -1.48
N GLN A 144 3.67 1.02 -2.07
CA GLN A 144 2.36 1.34 -1.50
C GLN A 144 1.42 0.13 -1.50
N ILE A 145 1.53 -0.73 -2.50
CA ILE A 145 0.71 -1.94 -2.60
C ILE A 145 1.33 -3.15 -1.88
N GLU A 146 2.55 -3.03 -1.37
CA GLU A 146 3.34 -4.11 -0.77
C GLU A 146 3.75 -3.83 0.69
N ALA A 147 3.06 -2.90 1.36
CA ALA A 147 3.37 -2.51 2.73
C ALA A 147 2.38 -3.03 3.77
N ASP A 148 1.33 -3.70 3.34
CA ASP A 148 0.25 -4.22 4.18
C ASP A 148 0.80 -5.10 5.30
N PHE A 149 1.76 -5.98 4.97
CA PHE A 149 2.38 -6.89 5.92
C PHE A 149 2.97 -6.16 7.13
N ALA A 150 3.60 -5.00 6.93
CA ALA A 150 4.23 -4.24 8.00
C ALA A 150 3.21 -3.76 9.03
N GLY A 151 2.04 -3.31 8.57
CA GLY A 151 0.91 -2.95 9.42
C GLY A 151 0.22 -4.16 10.05
N ILE A 152 0.09 -5.26 9.31
CA ILE A 152 -0.55 -6.49 9.79
C ILE A 152 0.22 -7.10 10.98
N VAL A 153 1.55 -7.08 10.95
CA VAL A 153 2.39 -7.65 12.03
C VAL A 153 2.60 -6.71 13.22
N THR A 154 2.09 -5.47 13.16
CA THR A 154 2.29 -4.43 14.18
C THR A 154 0.97 -3.86 14.72
N PRO A 155 0.10 -4.67 15.37
CA PRO A 155 -1.22 -4.23 15.84
C PRO A 155 -1.13 -3.01 16.75
N GLY A 156 -1.62 -1.84 16.30
CA GLY A 156 -1.61 -0.58 17.05
C GLY A 156 -0.22 0.06 17.24
N MET A 157 0.82 -0.52 16.67
CA MET A 157 2.22 -0.08 16.86
C MET A 157 2.74 0.63 15.60
N VAL A 158 2.19 1.79 15.29
CA VAL A 158 2.49 2.55 14.05
C VAL A 158 3.99 2.79 13.86
N ASN A 159 4.72 3.16 14.92
CA ASN A 159 6.16 3.39 14.80
C ASN A 159 6.92 2.13 14.40
N SER A 160 6.51 0.96 14.88
CA SER A 160 7.09 -0.33 14.49
C SER A 160 6.77 -0.67 13.03
N ALA A 161 5.55 -0.35 12.56
CA ALA A 161 5.20 -0.48 11.15
C ALA A 161 6.13 0.38 10.26
N VAL A 162 6.32 1.64 10.63
CA VAL A 162 7.22 2.57 9.90
C VAL A 162 8.66 2.04 9.88
N ASP A 163 9.15 1.49 10.99
CA ASP A 163 10.49 0.91 11.08
C ASP A 163 10.67 -0.32 10.18
N ILE A 164 9.65 -1.17 10.07
CA ILE A 164 9.65 -2.28 9.10
C ILE A 164 9.64 -1.74 7.67
N CYS A 165 8.82 -0.74 7.38
CA CYS A 165 8.77 -0.07 6.07
C CYS A 165 10.14 0.54 5.69
N ASP A 166 10.89 1.10 6.64
CA ASP A 166 12.24 1.63 6.38
C ASP A 166 13.21 0.54 5.93
N ARG A 167 13.09 -0.66 6.51
CA ARG A 167 13.96 -1.79 6.17
C ARG A 167 13.58 -2.50 4.87
N ALA A 168 12.29 -2.68 4.61
CA ALA A 168 11.81 -3.40 3.44
C ALA A 168 11.58 -2.48 2.23
N GLY A 169 10.95 -1.33 2.41
CA GLY A 169 10.46 -0.50 1.31
C GLY A 169 11.55 0.19 0.50
N HIS A 170 12.69 0.48 1.12
CA HIS A 170 13.82 1.07 0.41
C HIS A 170 14.53 0.13 -0.56
N ILE A 171 14.10 -1.13 -0.66
CA ILE A 171 14.53 -2.04 -1.72
C ILE A 171 14.04 -1.53 -3.10
N MET A 172 12.82 -0.98 -3.18
CA MET A 172 12.21 -0.55 -4.43
C MET A 172 11.80 0.93 -4.47
N ALA A 173 11.63 1.60 -3.32
CA ALA A 173 11.04 2.93 -3.28
C ALA A 173 11.82 3.93 -2.41
N CYS A 174 11.66 5.21 -2.73
CA CYS A 174 12.07 6.33 -1.88
C CYS A 174 11.14 7.54 -2.10
N GLY A 175 11.22 8.55 -1.21
CA GLY A 175 10.38 9.74 -1.32
C GLY A 175 8.90 9.43 -1.23
N ASP A 176 8.09 10.04 -2.07
CA ASP A 176 6.63 9.91 -2.03
C ASP A 176 6.16 8.48 -2.32
N GLY A 177 6.86 7.71 -3.17
CA GLY A 177 6.57 6.30 -3.40
C GLY A 177 6.74 5.44 -2.13
N TRP A 178 7.74 5.74 -1.30
CA TRP A 178 7.92 5.09 -0.02
C TRP A 178 6.90 5.56 1.02
N TYR A 179 6.56 6.86 1.02
CA TYR A 179 5.54 7.42 1.94
C TYR A 179 4.16 6.79 1.72
N GLY A 180 3.82 6.44 0.48
CA GLY A 180 2.60 5.69 0.19
C GLY A 180 2.51 4.38 0.97
N GLY A 181 3.58 3.59 0.97
CA GLY A 181 3.65 2.34 1.76
C GLY A 181 3.61 2.59 3.27
N VAL A 182 4.35 3.59 3.77
CA VAL A 182 4.29 3.99 5.19
C VAL A 182 2.86 4.31 5.62
N TYR A 183 2.14 5.07 4.79
CA TYR A 183 0.75 5.43 5.06
C TYR A 183 -0.17 4.21 5.12
N VAL A 184 -0.04 3.29 4.16
CA VAL A 184 -0.82 2.03 4.13
C VAL A 184 -0.52 1.18 5.37
N ALA A 185 0.75 0.94 5.68
CA ALA A 185 1.15 0.17 6.86
C ALA A 185 0.61 0.79 8.16
N ALA A 186 0.65 2.12 8.29
CA ALA A 186 0.08 2.83 9.43
C ALA A 186 -1.44 2.63 9.55
N MET A 187 -2.18 2.68 8.42
CA MET A 187 -3.62 2.40 8.40
C MET A 187 -3.93 0.98 8.87
N TYR A 188 -3.21 -0.04 8.38
CA TYR A 188 -3.39 -1.43 8.82
C TYR A 188 -3.11 -1.59 10.32
N SER A 189 -2.03 -0.98 10.82
CA SER A 189 -1.70 -1.00 12.26
C SER A 189 -2.82 -0.37 13.10
N LEU A 190 -3.35 0.80 12.70
CA LEU A 190 -4.44 1.49 13.39
C LEU A 190 -5.77 0.74 13.33
N ALA A 191 -6.03 0.00 12.24
CA ALA A 191 -7.26 -0.78 12.09
C ALA A 191 -7.43 -1.89 13.13
N TYR A 192 -6.39 -2.26 13.86
CA TYR A 192 -6.51 -3.16 15.01
C TYR A 192 -7.18 -2.50 16.20
N VAL A 193 -7.00 -1.20 16.38
CA VAL A 193 -7.43 -0.46 17.58
C VAL A 193 -8.61 0.45 17.34
N SER A 194 -8.98 0.71 16.09
CA SER A 194 -10.14 1.51 15.68
C SER A 194 -10.89 0.83 14.53
N ASN A 195 -12.19 1.09 14.42
CA ASN A 195 -13.02 0.77 13.27
C ASN A 195 -13.53 2.05 12.56
N ASP A 196 -13.16 3.23 13.04
CA ASP A 196 -13.48 4.49 12.39
C ASP A 196 -12.48 4.79 11.27
N VAL A 197 -12.94 4.67 10.03
CA VAL A 197 -12.11 4.89 8.84
C VAL A 197 -11.60 6.34 8.79
N ASN A 198 -12.41 7.32 9.18
CA ASN A 198 -11.97 8.73 9.18
C ASN A 198 -10.83 8.96 10.17
N PHE A 199 -10.92 8.34 11.36
CA PHE A 199 -9.84 8.35 12.33
C PHE A 199 -8.59 7.68 11.76
N ILE A 200 -8.71 6.45 11.23
CA ILE A 200 -7.59 5.67 10.71
C ILE A 200 -6.82 6.44 9.64
N VAL A 201 -7.49 6.97 8.61
CA VAL A 201 -6.83 7.67 7.50
C VAL A 201 -6.19 8.99 7.96
N THR A 202 -6.81 9.68 8.91
CA THR A 202 -6.29 10.95 9.43
C THR A 202 -5.08 10.74 10.34
N GLU A 203 -5.13 9.75 11.24
CA GLU A 203 -4.02 9.44 12.15
C GLU A 203 -2.83 8.83 11.41
N ALA A 204 -3.08 7.93 10.44
CA ALA A 204 -2.01 7.35 9.64
C ALA A 204 -1.20 8.41 8.88
N LEU A 205 -1.83 9.48 8.44
CA LEU A 205 -1.17 10.56 7.70
C LEU A 205 -0.10 11.29 8.54
N LYS A 206 -0.17 11.23 9.86
CA LYS A 206 0.86 11.77 10.76
C LYS A 206 2.20 11.03 10.66
N SER A 207 2.23 9.84 10.07
CA SER A 207 3.45 9.08 9.82
C SER A 207 4.20 9.54 8.58
N VAL A 208 3.61 10.44 7.79
CA VAL A 208 4.17 10.96 6.54
C VAL A 208 4.61 12.42 6.75
N PRO A 209 5.81 12.82 6.27
CA PRO A 209 6.26 14.20 6.39
C PRO A 209 5.28 15.21 5.78
N ALA A 210 4.94 16.25 6.54
CA ALA A 210 3.94 17.24 6.15
C ALA A 210 4.32 18.03 4.87
N GLU A 211 5.61 18.08 4.55
CA GLU A 211 6.15 18.79 3.38
C GLU A 211 6.16 17.93 2.11
N SER A 212 5.80 16.63 2.20
CA SER A 212 5.77 15.73 1.06
C SER A 212 4.54 15.97 0.17
N LYS A 213 4.67 15.64 -1.12
CA LYS A 213 3.55 15.73 -2.06
C LYS A 213 2.47 14.69 -1.75
N PHE A 214 2.88 13.52 -1.26
CA PHE A 214 1.94 12.50 -0.81
C PHE A 214 1.06 13.01 0.33
N HIS A 215 1.67 13.66 1.35
CA HIS A 215 0.90 14.23 2.47
C HIS A 215 -0.05 15.35 2.00
N GLU A 216 0.40 16.22 1.09
CA GLU A 216 -0.44 17.26 0.51
C GLU A 216 -1.65 16.65 -0.21
N CYS A 217 -1.42 15.65 -1.07
CA CYS A 217 -2.48 14.97 -1.82
C CYS A 217 -3.50 14.30 -0.88
N MET A 218 -3.05 13.54 0.10
CA MET A 218 -3.94 12.86 1.04
C MET A 218 -4.71 13.84 1.93
N SER A 219 -4.10 14.96 2.31
CA SER A 219 -4.78 16.04 3.04
C SER A 219 -5.91 16.65 2.21
N ASP A 220 -5.68 16.87 0.92
CA ASP A 220 -6.69 17.35 -0.01
C ASP A 220 -7.87 16.39 -0.11
N VAL A 221 -7.60 15.09 -0.27
CA VAL A 221 -8.64 14.05 -0.34
C VAL A 221 -9.49 14.02 0.94
N ILE A 222 -8.86 14.07 2.11
CA ILE A 222 -9.57 14.12 3.40
C ILE A 222 -10.44 15.38 3.48
N CYS A 223 -9.93 16.54 3.08
CA CYS A 223 -10.69 17.78 3.04
C CYS A 223 -11.88 17.72 2.07
N TRP A 224 -11.69 17.20 0.87
CA TRP A 224 -12.77 17.07 -0.10
C TRP A 224 -13.83 16.06 0.34
N HIS A 225 -13.44 14.96 0.98
CA HIS A 225 -14.40 14.04 1.57
C HIS A 225 -15.25 14.73 2.66
N GLN A 226 -14.66 15.56 3.52
CA GLN A 226 -15.41 16.33 4.51
C GLN A 226 -16.35 17.36 3.87
N GLN A 227 -15.95 17.95 2.74
CA GLN A 227 -16.75 18.92 1.98
C GLN A 227 -17.89 18.23 1.19
N TYR A 228 -17.66 17.02 0.68
CA TYR A 228 -18.59 16.27 -0.15
C TYR A 228 -18.80 14.84 0.41
N PRO A 229 -19.33 14.68 1.63
CA PRO A 229 -19.30 13.40 2.35
C PRO A 229 -20.13 12.29 1.72
N THR A 230 -21.06 12.61 0.82
CA THR A 230 -21.93 11.65 0.11
C THR A 230 -21.73 11.65 -1.39
N ASP A 231 -20.81 12.46 -1.90
CA ASP A 231 -20.54 12.60 -3.34
C ASP A 231 -19.08 12.30 -3.66
N TRP A 232 -18.74 11.00 -3.70
CA TRP A 232 -17.40 10.57 -4.04
C TRP A 232 -16.96 10.94 -5.46
N LYS A 233 -17.92 11.09 -6.41
CA LYS A 233 -17.63 11.53 -7.79
C LYS A 233 -17.12 12.96 -7.81
N LYS A 234 -17.68 13.81 -6.94
CA LYS A 234 -17.19 15.17 -6.77
C LYS A 234 -15.78 15.19 -6.16
N CYS A 235 -15.53 14.36 -5.15
CA CYS A 235 -14.18 14.22 -4.60
C CYS A 235 -13.18 13.76 -5.67
N TRP A 236 -13.53 12.76 -6.48
CA TRP A 236 -12.70 12.31 -7.58
C TRP A 236 -12.41 13.43 -8.58
N GLN A 237 -13.42 14.24 -8.93
CA GLN A 237 -13.23 15.37 -9.85
C GLN A 237 -12.23 16.41 -9.31
N GLU A 238 -12.25 16.67 -8.00
CA GLU A 238 -11.28 17.59 -7.38
C GLU A 238 -9.86 16.98 -7.38
N ILE A 239 -9.74 15.67 -7.15
CA ILE A 239 -8.45 14.96 -7.28
C ILE A 239 -7.92 15.11 -8.70
N GLU A 240 -8.74 14.78 -9.70
CA GLU A 240 -8.34 14.86 -11.11
C GLU A 240 -7.96 16.28 -11.52
N ASN A 241 -8.70 17.30 -11.07
CA ASN A 241 -8.43 18.71 -11.39
C ASN A 241 -7.10 19.20 -10.82
N LYS A 242 -6.69 18.74 -9.64
CA LYS A 242 -5.46 19.21 -8.97
C LYS A 242 -4.26 18.29 -9.21
N TRP A 243 -4.48 16.98 -9.18
CA TRP A 243 -3.44 15.97 -9.18
C TRP A 243 -3.38 15.11 -10.44
N GLY A 244 -4.45 15.14 -11.28
CA GLY A 244 -4.48 14.42 -12.54
C GLY A 244 -3.40 14.95 -13.50
N THR A 245 -2.78 14.03 -14.22
CA THR A 245 -1.81 14.36 -15.27
C THR A 245 -2.36 14.00 -16.64
N ALA A 246 -2.10 14.83 -17.64
CA ALA A 246 -2.46 14.52 -19.03
C ALA A 246 -1.53 13.46 -19.67
N ASP A 247 -0.39 13.19 -19.06
CA ASP A 247 0.57 12.20 -19.52
C ASP A 247 0.25 10.83 -18.90
N ILE A 248 -0.23 9.93 -19.75
CA ILE A 248 -0.60 8.55 -19.41
C ILE A 248 0.62 7.60 -19.55
N ALA A 249 1.72 8.09 -20.06
CA ALA A 249 2.98 7.35 -20.05
C ALA A 249 3.49 7.35 -18.62
N CYS A 250 3.55 6.17 -18.00
CA CYS A 250 4.01 5.92 -16.62
C CYS A 250 4.66 7.17 -16.01
N PRO A 251 3.96 7.94 -15.18
CA PRO A 251 4.55 9.14 -14.61
C PRO A 251 5.66 8.67 -13.68
N ASP A 252 6.86 9.06 -13.99
CA ASP A 252 7.99 8.95 -13.09
C ASP A 252 7.81 9.85 -11.86
#